data_fb0d454939cb9622e884ffec95ec9173
#
_entry.id   fb0d454939cb9622e884ffec95ec9173
#
_cell.length_a   1.000
_cell.length_b   1.000
_cell.length_c   1.000
_cell.angle_alpha   90.00
_cell.angle_beta   90.00
_cell.angle_gamma   90.00
#
_symmetry.space_group_name_H-M   'P 1'
#
loop_
_entity.id
_entity.type
_entity.pdbx_description
1 polymer ?
#
loop_
_entity_poly.entity_id
_entity_poly.type
_entity_poly.pdbx_seq_one_letter_code
_entity_poly.pdbx_strand_id
1 'polypeptide(L)'
;RKTVIAAYDELMGQGWITTIPAKGTFVSDKLPEVNPRGKGVEKGPESAAGFSFEVRKHLHRPYAQLPSMLTIDEGIPDVRIAPIVEILRHYRSIISRSYNAKYLSYGSFFGDDSLREILANYLQETRGIACSKENILITRGSQMGMYLAAQLIHQKGGFSIVGETNYIAASLTLTDAGASLLRVRVDENGLNTNDIQALCKKHKIKSVYVTSHHHHPTTVTLSPERRLHLNELAHQYGFAILEDDYDYDFHYQRAPLLPLASADGGNHVIYMGAICKIIAPAIRVGYMVGPSDFIAAAAHLRRTIDRQGDTILEKAIGQMIEQGDLQRHSRKALKLYHERRDHFHQLLNDHLSEFISFQVPEGGMAFWVKLRKDLNWGTIAKTCLENELVIPDWKNYDSSNSGHNGIRLGFASLNFQEQTKAILILESAMKKESEN
;
A
#
# COMPACT_ATOMS: atom_id res chain seq x y z
N ARG A 1 17.64 5.68 -51.56
CA ARG A 1 18.29 7.01 -51.51
C ARG A 1 17.98 7.77 -50.21
N LYS A 2 16.73 7.88 -49.79
CA LYS A 2 16.33 8.55 -48.51
C LYS A 2 16.99 7.90 -47.29
N THR A 3 17.05 6.58 -47.21
CA THR A 3 17.62 5.84 -46.10
C THR A 3 19.14 6.08 -45.93
N VAL A 4 19.86 6.19 -47.05
CA VAL A 4 21.28 6.48 -47.02
C VAL A 4 21.55 7.90 -46.55
N ILE A 5 20.75 8.88 -46.98
CA ILE A 5 20.87 10.27 -46.53
C ILE A 5 20.64 10.33 -45.04
N ALA A 6 19.55 9.71 -44.52
CA ALA A 6 19.25 9.68 -43.09
C ALA A 6 20.39 9.06 -42.24
N ALA A 7 21.01 7.98 -42.73
CA ALA A 7 22.16 7.38 -42.05
C ALA A 7 23.40 8.31 -42.05
N TYR A 8 23.63 9.04 -43.12
CA TYR A 8 24.70 10.03 -43.16
C TYR A 8 24.46 11.23 -42.25
N ASP A 9 23.21 11.72 -42.22
CA ASP A 9 22.78 12.80 -41.32
C ASP A 9 22.94 12.40 -39.86
N GLU A 10 22.61 11.16 -39.51
CA GLU A 10 22.78 10.62 -38.16
C GLU A 10 24.25 10.48 -37.78
N LEU A 11 25.08 9.93 -38.66
CA LEU A 11 26.51 9.80 -38.42
C LEU A 11 27.22 11.18 -38.30
N MET A 12 26.78 12.19 -39.09
CA MET A 12 27.23 13.56 -38.94
C MET A 12 26.78 14.17 -37.60
N GLY A 13 25.52 13.97 -37.22
CA GLY A 13 24.98 14.45 -35.95
C GLY A 13 25.68 13.86 -34.74
N GLN A 14 26.16 12.61 -34.86
CA GLN A 14 26.93 11.92 -33.83
C GLN A 14 28.43 12.22 -33.88
N GLY A 15 28.91 12.99 -34.88
CA GLY A 15 30.32 13.39 -35.02
C GLY A 15 31.25 12.30 -35.58
N TRP A 16 30.71 11.20 -36.13
CA TRP A 16 31.50 10.12 -36.73
C TRP A 16 32.10 10.50 -38.11
N ILE A 17 31.38 11.34 -38.85
CA ILE A 17 31.79 11.80 -40.17
C ILE A 17 31.67 13.33 -40.29
N THR A 18 32.50 13.93 -41.12
CA THR A 18 32.46 15.34 -41.45
C THR A 18 32.37 15.52 -42.95
N THR A 19 31.59 16.49 -43.41
CA THR A 19 31.48 16.83 -44.83
C THR A 19 32.28 18.08 -45.13
N ILE A 20 33.20 18.00 -46.08
CA ILE A 20 33.97 19.14 -46.59
C ILE A 20 33.38 19.54 -47.92
N PRO A 21 32.91 20.78 -48.10
CA PRO A 21 32.35 21.24 -49.36
C PRO A 21 33.32 21.02 -50.53
N ALA A 22 32.78 20.50 -51.64
CA ALA A 22 33.52 20.15 -52.86
C ALA A 22 34.60 19.04 -52.73
N LYS A 23 34.82 18.45 -51.54
CA LYS A 23 35.76 17.36 -51.34
C LYS A 23 35.12 16.01 -50.96
N GLY A 24 33.93 16.04 -50.37
CA GLY A 24 33.23 14.82 -49.99
C GLY A 24 33.03 14.64 -48.47
N THR A 25 32.56 13.47 -48.08
CA THR A 25 32.35 13.09 -46.66
C THR A 25 33.47 12.16 -46.23
N PHE A 26 34.04 12.45 -45.09
CA PHE A 26 35.22 11.75 -44.51
C PHE A 26 34.89 11.30 -43.10
N VAL A 27 35.59 10.28 -42.61
CA VAL A 27 35.58 9.92 -41.17
C VAL A 27 36.18 11.09 -40.38
N SER A 28 35.58 11.47 -39.29
CA SER A 28 36.02 12.57 -38.44
C SER A 28 37.39 12.26 -37.82
N ASP A 29 38.31 13.20 -37.91
CA ASP A 29 39.64 13.11 -37.28
C ASP A 29 39.54 13.16 -35.75
N LYS A 30 38.48 13.71 -35.22
CA LYS A 30 38.13 13.70 -33.80
C LYS A 30 36.90 12.78 -33.63
N LEU A 31 37.14 11.48 -33.69
CA LEU A 31 36.05 10.52 -33.38
C LEU A 31 35.51 10.82 -32.00
N PRO A 32 34.15 10.80 -31.82
CA PRO A 32 33.58 10.86 -30.49
C PRO A 32 34.26 9.77 -29.66
N GLU A 33 34.82 10.12 -28.51
CA GLU A 33 35.35 9.16 -27.56
C GLU A 33 34.21 8.35 -26.95
N VAL A 34 33.58 7.53 -27.79
CA VAL A 34 32.84 6.39 -27.29
C VAL A 34 33.91 5.37 -26.95
N ASN A 35 34.42 5.48 -25.75
CA ASN A 35 35.22 4.43 -25.14
C ASN A 35 34.28 3.42 -24.40
N PRO A 36 33.65 2.47 -25.08
CA PRO A 36 33.02 1.34 -24.43
C PRO A 36 34.07 0.28 -24.03
N ARG A 37 35.35 0.55 -24.30
CA ARG A 37 36.47 -0.21 -23.78
C ARG A 37 36.96 0.38 -22.46
N GLY A 38 36.04 0.54 -21.50
CA GLY A 38 36.42 0.20 -20.17
C GLY A 38 36.91 -1.25 -20.25
N LYS A 39 38.17 -1.52 -19.84
CA LYS A 39 38.66 -2.87 -19.57
C LYS A 39 37.46 -3.65 -19.04
N GLY A 40 37.12 -4.76 -19.71
CA GLY A 40 35.96 -5.53 -19.30
C GLY A 40 36.02 -5.64 -17.79
N VAL A 41 35.08 -5.03 -17.11
CA VAL A 41 34.95 -5.19 -15.69
C VAL A 41 34.61 -6.66 -15.61
N GLU A 42 35.63 -7.52 -15.38
CA GLU A 42 35.35 -8.81 -14.77
C GLU A 42 34.31 -8.49 -13.70
N LYS A 43 33.12 -9.03 -13.79
CA LYS A 43 32.13 -8.98 -12.72
C LYS A 43 32.81 -9.63 -11.51
N GLY A 44 33.64 -8.85 -10.85
CA GLY A 44 34.15 -9.19 -9.54
C GLY A 44 32.96 -9.36 -8.61
N PRO A 45 33.12 -10.08 -7.50
CA PRO A 45 32.11 -10.18 -6.46
C PRO A 45 31.64 -8.76 -6.16
N GLU A 46 30.32 -8.58 -5.98
CA GLU A 46 29.61 -7.33 -5.73
C GLU A 46 30.48 -6.29 -5.03
N SER A 47 30.90 -5.26 -5.77
CA SER A 47 31.82 -4.28 -5.22
C SER A 47 31.12 -3.47 -4.15
N ALA A 48 31.66 -3.49 -2.92
CA ALA A 48 31.19 -2.63 -1.85
C ALA A 48 31.31 -1.14 -2.26
N ALA A 49 30.45 -0.28 -1.74
CA ALA A 49 30.54 1.15 -1.96
C ALA A 49 31.93 1.68 -1.50
N GLY A 50 32.57 2.52 -2.32
CA GLY A 50 33.86 3.15 -2.00
C GLY A 50 33.76 4.26 -0.94
N PHE A 51 32.63 4.39 -0.25
CA PHE A 51 32.36 5.39 0.78
C PHE A 51 31.53 4.78 1.92
N SER A 52 31.61 5.39 3.09
CA SER A 52 30.85 4.96 4.26
C SER A 52 29.40 5.47 4.18
N PHE A 53 28.45 4.60 4.51
CA PHE A 53 27.03 4.95 4.70
C PHE A 53 26.42 4.09 5.81
N GLU A 54 25.35 4.57 6.39
CA GLU A 54 24.64 3.85 7.47
C GLU A 54 23.56 2.97 6.88
N VAL A 55 23.60 1.68 7.17
CA VAL A 55 22.57 0.72 6.81
C VAL A 55 21.49 0.69 7.90
N ARG A 56 20.28 1.09 7.58
CA ARG A 56 19.12 1.01 8.46
C ARG A 56 18.62 -0.44 8.53
N LYS A 57 19.25 -1.27 9.33
CA LYS A 57 19.01 -2.72 9.41
C LYS A 57 17.55 -3.07 9.68
N HIS A 58 16.80 -2.25 10.44
CA HIS A 58 15.40 -2.46 10.74
C HIS A 58 14.49 -2.37 9.49
N LEU A 59 14.93 -1.68 8.42
CA LEU A 59 14.21 -1.60 7.15
C LEU A 59 14.52 -2.78 6.22
N HIS A 60 15.60 -3.53 6.49
CA HIS A 60 16.03 -4.62 5.62
C HIS A 60 15.12 -5.82 5.78
N ARG A 61 14.37 -6.15 4.74
CA ARG A 61 13.52 -7.33 4.66
C ARG A 61 13.80 -8.09 3.38
N PRO A 62 13.92 -9.43 3.45
CA PRO A 62 13.99 -10.23 2.24
C PRO A 62 12.67 -10.09 1.49
N TYR A 63 12.76 -9.73 0.20
CA TYR A 63 11.63 -9.66 -0.70
C TYR A 63 11.74 -10.82 -1.68
N ALA A 64 11.02 -11.90 -1.40
CA ALA A 64 10.94 -13.04 -2.32
C ALA A 64 9.66 -12.89 -3.15
N GLN A 65 9.77 -12.51 -4.42
CA GLN A 65 8.73 -12.77 -5.40
C GLN A 65 9.01 -14.11 -6.07
N LEU A 66 8.05 -15.02 -6.01
CA LEU A 66 8.04 -16.27 -6.78
C LEU A 66 6.85 -16.21 -7.76
N PRO A 67 6.97 -15.45 -8.87
CA PRO A 67 5.83 -15.06 -9.70
C PRO A 67 5.12 -16.21 -10.42
N SER A 68 5.71 -17.40 -10.45
CA SER A 68 5.15 -18.59 -11.10
C SER A 68 4.44 -19.55 -10.13
N MET A 69 4.47 -19.28 -8.82
CA MET A 69 3.89 -20.17 -7.81
C MET A 69 2.52 -19.69 -7.36
N LEU A 70 1.66 -20.66 -7.01
CA LEU A 70 0.40 -20.37 -6.35
C LEU A 70 0.68 -19.66 -5.01
N THR A 71 0.03 -18.52 -4.76
CA THR A 71 0.33 -17.71 -3.60
C THR A 71 -0.95 -17.32 -2.88
N ILE A 72 -1.08 -17.68 -1.61
CA ILE A 72 -2.03 -17.04 -0.71
C ILE A 72 -1.35 -15.77 -0.21
N ASP A 73 -1.88 -14.60 -0.55
CA ASP A 73 -1.34 -13.30 -0.12
C ASP A 73 -1.97 -12.79 1.18
N GLU A 74 -1.66 -11.54 1.57
CA GLU A 74 -2.18 -10.90 2.78
C GLU A 74 -3.50 -10.13 2.56
N GLY A 75 -4.20 -10.36 1.45
CA GLY A 75 -5.41 -9.64 1.05
C GLY A 75 -5.10 -8.49 0.09
N ILE A 76 -4.76 -8.84 -1.16
CA ILE A 76 -4.65 -7.92 -2.28
C ILE A 76 -5.80 -8.16 -3.27
N PRO A 77 -6.19 -7.13 -4.05
CA PRO A 77 -7.22 -7.29 -5.07
C PRO A 77 -6.74 -8.18 -6.22
N ASP A 78 -7.68 -8.83 -6.90
CA ASP A 78 -7.40 -9.57 -8.13
C ASP A 78 -7.08 -8.63 -9.29
N VAL A 79 -5.82 -8.55 -9.68
CA VAL A 79 -5.36 -7.67 -10.75
C VAL A 79 -5.93 -8.04 -12.13
N ARG A 80 -6.47 -9.27 -12.30
CA ARG A 80 -7.07 -9.75 -13.55
C ARG A 80 -8.40 -9.06 -13.85
N ILE A 81 -9.09 -8.55 -12.82
CA ILE A 81 -10.36 -7.82 -12.98
C ILE A 81 -10.18 -6.30 -12.98
N ALA A 82 -8.94 -5.80 -12.86
CA ALA A 82 -8.67 -4.37 -12.81
C ALA A 82 -9.24 -3.63 -14.03
N PRO A 83 -9.86 -2.44 -13.86
CA PRO A 83 -10.53 -1.69 -14.93
C PRO A 83 -9.52 -0.92 -15.79
N ILE A 84 -8.54 -1.64 -16.36
CA ILE A 84 -7.43 -1.05 -17.12
C ILE A 84 -7.92 -0.41 -18.42
N VAL A 85 -8.93 -1.00 -19.05
CA VAL A 85 -9.51 -0.45 -20.29
C VAL A 85 -10.12 0.93 -20.05
N GLU A 86 -10.84 1.10 -18.94
CA GLU A 86 -11.43 2.37 -18.52
C GLU A 86 -10.35 3.41 -18.22
N ILE A 87 -9.31 3.04 -17.46
CA ILE A 87 -8.16 3.92 -17.18
C ILE A 87 -7.51 4.39 -18.49
N LEU A 88 -7.20 3.47 -19.41
CA LEU A 88 -6.57 3.79 -20.69
C LEU A 88 -7.46 4.66 -21.57
N ARG A 89 -8.79 4.48 -21.55
CA ARG A 89 -9.75 5.32 -22.26
C ARG A 89 -9.67 6.77 -21.76
N HIS A 90 -9.70 6.97 -20.43
CA HIS A 90 -9.57 8.30 -19.83
C HIS A 90 -8.19 8.90 -20.08
N TYR A 91 -7.14 8.14 -19.88
CA TYR A 91 -5.77 8.56 -20.13
C TYR A 91 -5.59 9.06 -21.57
N ARG A 92 -6.05 8.26 -22.56
CA ARG A 92 -6.02 8.63 -23.97
C ARG A 92 -6.82 9.91 -24.26
N SER A 93 -8.01 10.03 -23.68
CA SER A 93 -8.86 11.21 -23.86
C SER A 93 -8.20 12.50 -23.35
N ILE A 94 -7.40 12.41 -22.29
CA ILE A 94 -6.66 13.54 -21.73
C ILE A 94 -5.53 13.96 -22.66
N ILE A 95 -4.71 13.04 -23.16
CA ILE A 95 -3.52 13.37 -23.95
C ILE A 95 -3.82 13.71 -25.40
N SER A 96 -4.97 13.27 -25.97
CA SER A 96 -5.30 13.49 -27.38
C SER A 96 -5.71 14.91 -27.75
N ARG A 97 -5.87 15.80 -26.77
CA ARG A 97 -6.29 17.21 -27.02
C ARG A 97 -5.06 18.12 -27.07
N SER A 98 -4.96 18.94 -28.10
CA SER A 98 -3.78 19.78 -28.38
C SER A 98 -3.36 20.74 -27.26
N TYR A 99 -4.30 21.24 -26.45
CA TYR A 99 -4.01 22.14 -25.33
C TYR A 99 -3.53 21.41 -24.05
N ASN A 100 -3.38 20.09 -24.09
CA ASN A 100 -3.02 19.28 -22.94
C ASN A 100 -1.50 19.17 -22.70
N ALA A 101 -0.68 19.80 -23.53
CA ALA A 101 0.78 19.88 -23.32
C ALA A 101 1.15 20.39 -21.89
N LYS A 102 0.28 21.21 -21.28
CA LYS A 102 0.46 21.68 -19.89
C LYS A 102 0.52 20.54 -18.86
N TYR A 103 -0.11 19.38 -19.12
CA TYR A 103 -0.08 18.22 -18.21
C TYR A 103 1.22 17.41 -18.31
N LEU A 104 2.06 17.72 -19.31
CA LEU A 104 3.40 17.16 -19.46
C LEU A 104 4.48 18.02 -18.75
N SER A 105 4.09 19.19 -18.24
CA SER A 105 4.96 20.05 -17.43
C SER A 105 4.81 19.76 -15.96
N TYR A 106 5.69 20.39 -15.16
CA TYR A 106 5.56 20.37 -13.70
C TYR A 106 4.25 21.01 -13.26
N GLY A 107 3.52 20.27 -12.40
CA GLY A 107 2.27 20.69 -11.81
C GLY A 107 2.35 20.92 -10.30
N SER A 108 1.21 20.83 -9.64
CA SER A 108 1.10 20.97 -8.19
C SER A 108 1.75 19.79 -7.45
N PHE A 109 2.54 20.08 -6.43
CA PHE A 109 3.07 19.05 -5.53
C PHE A 109 2.03 18.53 -4.52
N PHE A 110 0.85 19.14 -4.44
CA PHE A 110 -0.31 18.59 -3.74
C PHE A 110 -1.00 17.45 -4.51
N GLY A 111 -0.72 17.31 -5.81
CA GLY A 111 -1.44 16.48 -6.76
C GLY A 111 -2.38 17.28 -7.64
N ASP A 112 -3.04 16.62 -8.58
CA ASP A 112 -3.96 17.28 -9.54
C ASP A 112 -5.15 17.92 -8.82
N ASP A 113 -5.36 19.21 -9.04
CA ASP A 113 -6.41 19.99 -8.36
C ASP A 113 -7.81 19.47 -8.65
N SER A 114 -8.06 19.02 -9.90
CA SER A 114 -9.35 18.44 -10.28
C SER A 114 -9.62 17.13 -9.54
N LEU A 115 -8.60 16.25 -9.41
CA LEU A 115 -8.73 15.02 -8.61
C LEU A 115 -9.02 15.34 -7.14
N ARG A 116 -8.34 16.35 -6.57
CA ARG A 116 -8.54 16.74 -5.17
C ARG A 116 -9.95 17.27 -4.90
N GLU A 117 -10.51 18.08 -5.84
CA GLU A 117 -11.90 18.56 -5.76
C GLU A 117 -12.90 17.40 -5.87
N ILE A 118 -12.72 16.51 -6.84
CA ILE A 118 -13.56 15.31 -7.02
C ILE A 118 -13.49 14.40 -5.79
N LEU A 119 -12.30 14.20 -5.22
CA LEU A 119 -12.12 13.39 -4.02
C LEU A 119 -12.81 14.01 -2.81
N ALA A 120 -12.79 15.34 -2.63
CA ALA A 120 -13.48 16.00 -1.53
C ALA A 120 -14.98 15.66 -1.53
N ASN A 121 -15.63 15.78 -2.68
CA ASN A 121 -17.03 15.41 -2.84
C ASN A 121 -17.27 13.92 -2.63
N TYR A 122 -16.44 13.07 -3.25
CA TYR A 122 -16.52 11.63 -3.12
C TYR A 122 -16.40 11.15 -1.67
N LEU A 123 -15.47 11.72 -0.90
CA LEU A 123 -15.26 11.36 0.50
C LEU A 123 -16.40 11.84 1.40
N GLN A 124 -16.96 12.99 1.12
CA GLN A 124 -18.14 13.46 1.82
C GLN A 124 -19.35 12.55 1.59
N GLU A 125 -19.59 12.16 0.33
CA GLU A 125 -20.73 11.32 -0.05
C GLU A 125 -20.60 9.87 0.44
N THR A 126 -19.39 9.31 0.39
CA THR A 126 -19.18 7.88 0.65
C THR A 126 -18.68 7.57 2.06
N ARG A 127 -18.02 8.53 2.72
CA ARG A 127 -17.35 8.34 4.03
C ARG A 127 -17.77 9.38 5.07
N GLY A 128 -18.62 10.35 4.72
CA GLY A 128 -19.04 11.40 5.63
C GLY A 128 -17.89 12.34 6.07
N ILE A 129 -16.75 12.35 5.37
CA ILE A 129 -15.61 13.20 5.69
C ILE A 129 -15.83 14.57 5.06
N ALA A 130 -16.14 15.58 5.86
CA ALA A 130 -16.29 16.96 5.40
C ALA A 130 -14.90 17.59 5.18
N CYS A 131 -14.50 17.74 3.94
CA CYS A 131 -13.22 18.34 3.56
C CYS A 131 -13.32 19.10 2.23
N SER A 132 -12.34 19.96 2.00
CA SER A 132 -12.11 20.64 0.72
C SER A 132 -10.80 20.15 0.09
N LYS A 133 -10.48 20.58 -1.12
CA LYS A 133 -9.20 20.21 -1.74
C LYS A 133 -7.97 20.63 -0.94
N GLU A 134 -8.08 21.70 -0.14
CA GLU A 134 -7.02 22.18 0.74
C GLU A 134 -6.67 21.20 1.86
N ASN A 135 -7.59 20.30 2.18
CA ASN A 135 -7.41 19.23 3.15
C ASN A 135 -6.86 17.95 2.55
N ILE A 136 -6.59 17.89 1.23
CA ILE A 136 -6.23 16.66 0.50
C ILE A 136 -4.84 16.78 -0.13
N LEU A 137 -4.00 15.76 0.12
CA LEU A 137 -2.74 15.51 -0.58
C LEU A 137 -2.83 14.19 -1.32
N ILE A 138 -2.59 14.19 -2.64
CA ILE A 138 -2.46 12.95 -3.41
C ILE A 138 -1.11 12.33 -3.09
N THR A 139 -1.07 11.01 -2.89
CA THR A 139 0.13 10.27 -2.50
C THR A 139 0.35 9.03 -3.37
N ARG A 140 1.54 8.43 -3.32
CA ARG A 140 1.81 7.13 -3.95
C ARG A 140 1.35 5.97 -3.06
N GLY A 141 0.02 5.86 -2.87
CA GLY A 141 -0.62 4.95 -1.93
C GLY A 141 -0.51 5.44 -0.47
N SER A 142 -1.22 4.76 0.46
CA SER A 142 -1.25 5.12 1.89
C SER A 142 0.14 5.07 2.54
N GLN A 143 1.05 4.21 2.07
CA GLN A 143 2.41 4.10 2.59
C GLN A 143 3.21 5.41 2.49
N MET A 144 3.09 6.17 1.40
CA MET A 144 3.71 7.51 1.31
C MET A 144 3.05 8.48 2.28
N GLY A 145 1.73 8.43 2.40
CA GLY A 145 0.99 9.23 3.39
C GLY A 145 1.48 8.96 4.81
N MET A 146 1.60 7.70 5.17
CA MET A 146 2.14 7.25 6.46
C MET A 146 3.56 7.79 6.69
N TYR A 147 4.43 7.68 5.70
CA TYR A 147 5.81 8.16 5.78
C TYR A 147 5.85 9.68 6.03
N LEU A 148 5.10 10.46 5.25
CA LEU A 148 5.04 11.92 5.40
C LEU A 148 4.51 12.33 6.78
N ALA A 149 3.41 11.68 7.23
CA ALA A 149 2.84 11.96 8.54
C ALA A 149 3.80 11.60 9.67
N ALA A 150 4.43 10.42 9.60
CA ALA A 150 5.40 9.97 10.59
C ALA A 150 6.60 10.94 10.70
N GLN A 151 7.17 11.36 9.56
CA GLN A 151 8.29 12.30 9.53
C GLN A 151 7.93 13.66 10.17
N LEU A 152 6.76 14.20 9.87
CA LEU A 152 6.33 15.49 10.45
C LEU A 152 6.04 15.42 11.95
N ILE A 153 5.41 14.34 12.40
CA ILE A 153 5.00 14.17 13.81
C ILE A 153 6.19 13.78 14.70
N HIS A 154 7.07 12.91 14.21
CA HIS A 154 8.13 12.29 15.00
C HIS A 154 9.55 12.82 14.74
N GLN A 155 9.71 13.91 13.99
CA GLN A 155 11.02 14.52 13.68
C GLN A 155 11.91 14.74 14.93
N LYS A 156 11.31 14.99 16.07
CA LYS A 156 12.01 15.16 17.37
C LYS A 156 11.76 13.96 18.31
N GLY A 157 11.58 12.76 17.75
CA GLY A 157 11.24 11.57 18.54
C GLY A 157 9.86 11.60 19.17
N GLY A 158 9.64 10.84 20.20
CA GLY A 158 8.40 10.74 20.99
C GLY A 158 7.69 9.41 20.81
N PHE A 159 6.59 9.23 21.54
CA PHE A 159 5.88 7.95 21.56
C PHE A 159 4.77 7.90 20.53
N SER A 160 4.68 6.74 19.83
CA SER A 160 3.54 6.36 19.02
C SER A 160 2.92 5.08 19.55
N ILE A 161 1.59 5.01 19.62
CA ILE A 161 0.87 3.80 20.02
C ILE A 161 0.46 3.01 18.79
N VAL A 162 0.67 1.69 18.84
CA VAL A 162 0.25 0.71 17.83
C VAL A 162 -0.36 -0.51 18.52
N GLY A 163 -1.08 -1.34 17.79
CA GLY A 163 -1.52 -2.65 18.30
C GLY A 163 -0.36 -3.59 18.60
N GLU A 164 -0.55 -4.53 19.51
CA GLU A 164 0.43 -5.62 19.78
C GLU A 164 0.67 -6.46 18.53
N THR A 165 -0.38 -6.78 17.77
CA THR A 165 -0.30 -7.16 16.37
C THR A 165 -0.60 -5.91 15.53
N ASN A 166 0.14 -5.68 14.48
CA ASN A 166 0.00 -4.46 13.71
C ASN A 166 0.54 -4.62 12.29
N TYR A 167 0.15 -3.71 11.39
CA TYR A 167 0.78 -3.62 10.07
C TYR A 167 2.25 -3.25 10.23
N ILE A 168 3.12 -4.19 9.89
CA ILE A 168 4.55 -4.08 10.17
C ILE A 168 5.20 -2.88 9.47
N ALA A 169 4.75 -2.55 8.23
CA ALA A 169 5.31 -1.40 7.51
C ALA A 169 4.99 -0.07 8.21
N ALA A 170 3.83 0.05 8.89
CA ALA A 170 3.53 1.21 9.73
C ALA A 170 4.49 1.30 10.93
N SER A 171 4.72 0.17 11.63
CA SER A 171 5.67 0.12 12.73
C SER A 171 7.08 0.53 12.30
N LEU A 172 7.56 0.00 11.17
CA LEU A 172 8.88 0.34 10.61
C LEU A 172 8.97 1.81 10.23
N THR A 173 7.93 2.35 9.58
CA THR A 173 7.89 3.75 9.15
C THR A 173 7.90 4.71 10.34
N LEU A 174 7.12 4.42 11.39
CA LEU A 174 7.10 5.21 12.61
C LEU A 174 8.46 5.17 13.34
N THR A 175 9.05 3.97 13.46
CA THR A 175 10.38 3.80 14.07
C THR A 175 11.45 4.55 13.29
N ASP A 176 11.44 4.45 11.94
CA ASP A 176 12.39 5.15 11.07
C ASP A 176 12.27 6.68 11.15
N ALA A 177 11.08 7.18 11.43
CA ALA A 177 10.84 8.60 11.71
C ALA A 177 11.26 9.05 13.12
N GLY A 178 11.76 8.11 13.96
CA GLY A 178 12.23 8.40 15.32
C GLY A 178 11.22 8.13 16.43
N ALA A 179 10.06 7.51 16.14
CA ALA A 179 9.08 7.17 17.15
C ALA A 179 9.54 5.98 18.02
N SER A 180 9.33 6.07 19.32
CA SER A 180 9.34 4.93 20.25
C SER A 180 7.95 4.31 20.31
N LEU A 181 7.82 3.02 19.91
CA LEU A 181 6.52 2.37 19.83
C LEU A 181 6.08 1.84 21.20
N LEU A 182 4.85 2.18 21.61
CA LEU A 182 4.13 1.58 22.71
C LEU A 182 3.01 0.70 22.14
N ARG A 183 2.85 -0.51 22.69
CA ARG A 183 1.87 -1.48 22.19
C ARG A 183 0.70 -1.60 23.13
N VAL A 184 -0.51 -1.72 22.54
CA VAL A 184 -1.75 -1.96 23.27
C VAL A 184 -2.41 -3.23 22.75
N ARG A 185 -3.21 -3.87 23.59
CA ARG A 185 -3.93 -5.09 23.24
C ARG A 185 -4.91 -4.84 22.09
N VAL A 186 -5.11 -5.88 21.31
CA VAL A 186 -6.13 -5.95 20.26
C VAL A 186 -7.02 -7.15 20.53
N ASP A 187 -8.30 -6.90 20.70
CA ASP A 187 -9.32 -7.92 20.93
C ASP A 187 -10.43 -7.86 19.86
N GLU A 188 -11.54 -8.55 20.06
CA GLU A 188 -12.70 -8.60 19.15
C GLU A 188 -13.33 -7.22 18.88
N ASN A 189 -13.08 -6.23 19.72
CA ASN A 189 -13.55 -4.85 19.56
C ASN A 189 -12.47 -3.90 18.98
N GLY A 190 -11.34 -4.43 18.49
CA GLY A 190 -10.22 -3.68 17.95
C GLY A 190 -9.20 -3.25 19.01
N LEU A 191 -8.49 -2.13 18.79
CA LEU A 191 -7.51 -1.60 19.74
C LEU A 191 -8.15 -1.28 21.08
N ASN A 192 -7.52 -1.68 22.18
CA ASN A 192 -8.00 -1.40 23.53
C ASN A 192 -7.72 0.07 23.92
N THR A 193 -8.76 0.89 23.89
CA THR A 193 -8.66 2.33 24.17
C THR A 193 -8.42 2.66 25.64
N ASN A 194 -8.75 1.73 26.58
CA ASN A 194 -8.40 1.90 27.98
C ASN A 194 -6.87 1.75 28.21
N ASP A 195 -6.22 0.84 27.46
CA ASP A 195 -4.76 0.74 27.48
C ASP A 195 -4.12 2.02 26.91
N ILE A 196 -4.70 2.59 25.84
CA ILE A 196 -4.26 3.89 25.29
C ILE A 196 -4.36 4.98 26.37
N GLN A 197 -5.50 5.08 27.04
CA GLN A 197 -5.71 6.06 28.14
C GLN A 197 -4.67 5.89 29.25
N ALA A 198 -4.39 4.66 29.65
CA ALA A 198 -3.39 4.36 30.67
C ALA A 198 -1.97 4.79 30.27
N LEU A 199 -1.62 4.64 28.99
CA LEU A 199 -0.35 5.09 28.42
C LEU A 199 -0.29 6.62 28.32
N CYS A 200 -1.37 7.29 27.91
CA CYS A 200 -1.44 8.76 27.85
C CYS A 200 -1.22 9.42 29.22
N LYS A 201 -1.63 8.78 30.31
CA LYS A 201 -1.37 9.27 31.69
C LYS A 201 0.11 9.18 32.09
N LYS A 202 0.90 8.31 31.46
CA LYS A 202 2.31 8.07 31.79
C LYS A 202 3.29 8.69 30.80
N HIS A 203 2.88 8.85 29.55
CA HIS A 203 3.74 9.25 28.45
C HIS A 203 3.09 10.35 27.62
N LYS A 204 3.88 11.26 27.09
CA LYS A 204 3.42 12.23 26.09
C LYS A 204 3.34 11.55 24.72
N ILE A 205 2.15 11.07 24.38
CA ILE A 205 1.89 10.43 23.10
C ILE A 205 1.83 11.49 22.00
N LYS A 206 2.41 11.20 20.83
CA LYS A 206 2.34 12.06 19.65
C LYS A 206 1.39 11.52 18.58
N SER A 207 1.29 10.20 18.43
CA SER A 207 0.36 9.59 17.50
C SER A 207 -0.13 8.23 17.96
N VAL A 208 -1.32 7.85 17.45
CA VAL A 208 -1.88 6.50 17.53
C VAL A 208 -2.16 6.03 16.10
N TYR A 209 -1.59 4.90 15.69
CA TYR A 209 -1.88 4.30 14.39
C TYR A 209 -3.02 3.30 14.51
N VAL A 210 -3.99 3.38 13.61
CA VAL A 210 -5.16 2.51 13.61
C VAL A 210 -5.63 2.18 12.19
N THR A 211 -6.06 0.92 11.97
CA THR A 211 -6.83 0.47 10.82
C THR A 211 -8.25 0.17 11.34
N SER A 212 -9.11 1.18 11.31
CA SER A 212 -10.34 1.22 12.11
C SER A 212 -11.46 0.30 11.58
N HIS A 213 -11.49 0.01 10.27
CA HIS A 213 -12.51 -0.83 9.64
C HIS A 213 -12.15 -2.31 9.67
N HIS A 214 -10.97 -2.65 9.19
CA HIS A 214 -10.47 -4.02 9.22
C HIS A 214 -9.05 -3.99 9.78
N HIS A 215 -8.93 -4.21 11.08
CA HIS A 215 -7.64 -4.14 11.75
C HIS A 215 -6.63 -5.08 11.08
N HIS A 216 -5.47 -4.54 10.68
CA HIS A 216 -4.40 -5.37 10.14
C HIS A 216 -3.51 -5.88 11.30
N PRO A 217 -3.34 -7.21 11.49
CA PRO A 217 -3.79 -8.29 10.60
C PRO A 217 -5.10 -8.97 10.99
N THR A 218 -5.69 -8.68 12.15
CA THR A 218 -6.74 -9.49 12.80
C THR A 218 -8.13 -9.38 12.14
N THR A 219 -8.33 -8.48 11.20
CA THR A 219 -9.58 -8.20 10.48
C THR A 219 -10.74 -7.67 11.33
N VAL A 220 -10.56 -7.49 12.62
CA VAL A 220 -11.60 -6.98 13.51
C VAL A 220 -11.89 -5.50 13.27
N THR A 221 -13.12 -5.09 13.46
CA THR A 221 -13.56 -3.70 13.36
C THR A 221 -13.46 -3.00 14.71
N LEU A 222 -12.94 -1.78 14.75
CA LEU A 222 -12.95 -0.96 15.96
C LEU A 222 -14.39 -0.59 16.33
N SER A 223 -14.83 -0.96 17.53
CA SER A 223 -16.23 -0.79 17.96
C SER A 223 -16.63 0.70 18.03
N PRO A 224 -17.93 1.03 17.89
CA PRO A 224 -18.41 2.41 17.97
C PRO A 224 -17.98 3.13 19.26
N GLU A 225 -18.03 2.43 20.40
CA GLU A 225 -17.65 2.98 21.70
C GLU A 225 -16.15 3.33 21.73
N ARG A 226 -15.31 2.44 21.18
CA ARG A 226 -13.86 2.69 21.10
C ARG A 226 -13.50 3.77 20.09
N ARG A 227 -14.27 3.94 19.02
CA ARG A 227 -14.11 5.06 18.07
C ARG A 227 -14.34 6.40 18.76
N LEU A 228 -15.43 6.54 19.50
CA LEU A 228 -15.72 7.77 20.26
C LEU A 228 -14.64 8.00 21.31
N HIS A 229 -14.32 7.00 22.12
CA HIS A 229 -13.30 7.13 23.16
C HIS A 229 -11.92 7.49 22.62
N LEU A 230 -11.52 6.92 21.46
CA LEU A 230 -10.23 7.28 20.84
C LEU A 230 -10.18 8.75 20.40
N ASN A 231 -11.27 9.25 19.79
CA ASN A 231 -11.37 10.67 19.42
C ASN A 231 -11.35 11.57 20.67
N GLU A 232 -12.07 11.22 21.73
CA GLU A 232 -12.03 11.95 23.01
C GLU A 232 -10.61 11.98 23.61
N LEU A 233 -9.90 10.86 23.60
CA LEU A 233 -8.52 10.80 24.07
C LEU A 233 -7.58 11.66 23.22
N ALA A 234 -7.76 11.68 21.88
CA ALA A 234 -6.97 12.52 21.01
C ALA A 234 -7.18 14.01 21.34
N HIS A 235 -8.41 14.41 21.55
CA HIS A 235 -8.76 15.76 22.01
C HIS A 235 -8.14 16.09 23.38
N GLN A 236 -8.30 15.19 24.34
CA GLN A 236 -7.85 15.41 25.71
C GLN A 236 -6.34 15.51 25.83
N TYR A 237 -5.60 14.67 25.11
CA TYR A 237 -4.14 14.51 25.24
C TYR A 237 -3.34 15.17 24.10
N GLY A 238 -4.01 15.65 23.03
CA GLY A 238 -3.39 16.38 21.93
C GLY A 238 -2.49 15.52 21.03
N PHE A 239 -2.83 14.27 20.78
CA PHE A 239 -2.10 13.41 19.84
C PHE A 239 -2.84 13.29 18.50
N ALA A 240 -2.11 12.94 17.44
CA ALA A 240 -2.68 12.66 16.13
C ALA A 240 -3.13 11.20 16.02
N ILE A 241 -4.28 10.95 15.40
CA ILE A 241 -4.73 9.62 14.98
C ILE A 241 -4.31 9.43 13.52
N LEU A 242 -3.48 8.42 13.24
CA LEU A 242 -3.11 8.01 11.89
C LEU A 242 -4.07 6.89 11.47
N GLU A 243 -5.17 7.25 10.81
CA GLU A 243 -6.18 6.30 10.35
C GLU A 243 -5.83 5.82 8.94
N ASP A 244 -5.38 4.55 8.82
CA ASP A 244 -5.07 3.92 7.54
C ASP A 244 -6.24 3.03 7.10
N ASP A 245 -7.03 3.55 6.17
CA ASP A 245 -8.27 2.95 5.69
C ASP A 245 -8.08 2.41 4.27
N TYR A 246 -7.42 1.26 4.20
CA TYR A 246 -6.92 0.69 2.94
C TYR A 246 -7.96 -0.11 2.16
N ASP A 247 -9.06 -0.56 2.79
CA ASP A 247 -10.05 -1.48 2.20
C ASP A 247 -11.51 -1.15 2.55
N TYR A 248 -11.82 0.11 2.87
CA TYR A 248 -13.16 0.62 3.20
C TYR A 248 -14.27 0.15 2.25
N ASP A 249 -13.99 0.08 0.96
CA ASP A 249 -14.98 -0.21 -0.06
C ASP A 249 -15.43 -1.70 -0.09
N PHE A 250 -14.82 -2.56 0.73
CA PHE A 250 -15.09 -4.00 0.74
C PHE A 250 -15.79 -4.46 2.03
N HIS A 251 -17.06 -4.05 2.19
CA HIS A 251 -17.96 -4.54 3.21
C HIS A 251 -19.04 -5.44 2.62
N TYR A 252 -19.29 -6.61 3.25
CA TYR A 252 -20.15 -7.65 2.69
C TYR A 252 -21.55 -7.72 3.28
N GLN A 253 -21.74 -7.32 4.53
CA GLN A 253 -23.01 -7.58 5.25
C GLN A 253 -23.81 -6.33 5.60
N ARG A 254 -23.17 -5.20 5.89
CA ARG A 254 -23.81 -3.95 6.35
C ARG A 254 -23.16 -2.74 5.68
N ALA A 255 -23.81 -1.60 5.81
CA ALA A 255 -23.10 -0.35 5.55
C ALA A 255 -21.91 -0.23 6.53
N PRO A 256 -20.72 0.13 6.05
CA PRO A 256 -19.56 0.29 6.92
C PRO A 256 -19.81 1.38 7.96
N LEU A 257 -19.20 1.22 9.13
CA LEU A 257 -19.10 2.33 10.08
C LEU A 257 -18.34 3.47 9.41
N LEU A 258 -18.74 4.71 9.68
CA LEU A 258 -18.00 5.85 9.13
C LEU A 258 -16.58 5.91 9.74
N PRO A 259 -15.56 6.41 8.98
CA PRO A 259 -14.21 6.57 9.50
C PRO A 259 -14.15 7.47 10.75
N LEU A 260 -13.08 7.35 11.54
CA LEU A 260 -12.82 8.26 12.67
C LEU A 260 -12.77 9.72 12.21
N ALA A 261 -12.20 9.97 11.04
CA ALA A 261 -12.13 11.30 10.42
C ALA A 261 -13.51 11.94 10.17
N SER A 262 -14.59 11.16 10.02
CA SER A 262 -15.93 11.71 9.82
C SER A 262 -16.52 12.35 11.06
N ALA A 263 -16.06 11.95 12.25
CA ALA A 263 -16.51 12.44 13.55
C ALA A 263 -15.42 13.26 14.25
N ASP A 264 -14.32 13.60 13.57
CA ASP A 264 -13.20 14.35 14.14
C ASP A 264 -13.52 15.85 14.14
N GLY A 265 -14.23 16.30 15.15
CA GLY A 265 -14.50 17.74 15.36
C GLY A 265 -13.28 18.57 15.78
N GLY A 266 -12.11 17.95 15.99
CA GLY A 266 -10.93 18.57 16.58
C GLY A 266 -9.69 18.59 15.72
N ASN A 267 -9.78 18.16 14.48
CA ASN A 267 -8.65 18.10 13.55
C ASN A 267 -7.46 17.26 14.05
N HIS A 268 -7.75 16.15 14.73
CA HIS A 268 -6.73 15.22 15.24
C HIS A 268 -6.49 14.03 14.30
N VAL A 269 -7.39 13.75 13.37
CA VAL A 269 -7.30 12.59 12.48
C VAL A 269 -6.61 12.94 11.17
N ILE A 270 -5.56 12.20 10.85
CA ILE A 270 -4.93 12.14 9.53
C ILE A 270 -5.40 10.85 8.88
N TYR A 271 -6.36 10.99 7.96
CA TYR A 271 -6.96 9.89 7.25
C TYR A 271 -6.18 9.56 5.98
N MET A 272 -5.89 8.30 5.75
CA MET A 272 -5.17 7.81 4.57
C MET A 272 -6.01 6.78 3.85
N GLY A 273 -6.29 7.03 2.57
CA GLY A 273 -7.01 6.13 1.70
C GLY A 273 -6.19 5.68 0.50
N ALA A 274 -6.55 4.52 -0.06
CA ALA A 274 -5.81 3.91 -1.14
C ALA A 274 -6.72 3.49 -2.31
N ILE A 275 -6.74 4.27 -3.38
CA ILE A 275 -7.46 3.93 -4.62
C ILE A 275 -6.86 2.66 -5.26
N CYS A 276 -5.57 2.43 -5.08
CA CYS A 276 -4.90 1.24 -5.61
C CYS A 276 -5.44 -0.09 -5.06
N LYS A 277 -6.07 -0.11 -3.88
CA LYS A 277 -6.71 -1.32 -3.36
C LYS A 277 -8.05 -1.62 -4.05
N ILE A 278 -8.70 -0.61 -4.62
CA ILE A 278 -9.91 -0.80 -5.42
C ILE A 278 -9.56 -1.26 -6.83
N ILE A 279 -8.49 -0.72 -7.42
CA ILE A 279 -8.12 -0.93 -8.83
C ILE A 279 -7.06 -2.04 -8.96
N ALA A 280 -5.82 -1.73 -8.63
CA ALA A 280 -4.67 -2.64 -8.64
C ALA A 280 -3.50 -2.01 -7.86
N PRO A 281 -2.69 -2.81 -7.15
CA PRO A 281 -1.57 -2.32 -6.34
C PRO A 281 -0.54 -1.49 -7.12
N ALA A 282 -0.32 -1.80 -8.40
CA ALA A 282 0.65 -1.14 -9.28
C ALA A 282 0.26 0.30 -9.67
N ILE A 283 -0.99 0.71 -9.54
CA ILE A 283 -1.47 2.05 -9.90
C ILE A 283 -0.86 3.12 -9.01
N ARG A 284 -0.56 2.81 -7.76
CA ARG A 284 0.15 3.68 -6.81
C ARG A 284 -0.47 5.09 -6.65
N VAL A 285 -1.79 5.19 -6.63
CA VAL A 285 -2.50 6.42 -6.27
C VAL A 285 -3.27 6.20 -4.98
N GLY A 286 -3.01 7.06 -4.01
CA GLY A 286 -3.69 7.17 -2.73
C GLY A 286 -3.84 8.64 -2.37
N TYR A 287 -4.36 8.90 -1.19
CA TYR A 287 -4.55 10.26 -0.70
C TYR A 287 -4.46 10.31 0.83
N MET A 288 -4.11 11.48 1.32
CA MET A 288 -4.11 11.85 2.73
C MET A 288 -5.09 13.00 2.92
N VAL A 289 -5.91 12.94 3.97
CA VAL A 289 -6.83 14.00 4.38
C VAL A 289 -6.48 14.42 5.81
N GLY A 290 -6.47 15.71 6.06
CA GLY A 290 -6.19 16.26 7.39
C GLY A 290 -6.32 17.78 7.43
N PRO A 291 -5.92 18.42 8.55
CA PRO A 291 -5.88 19.87 8.67
C PRO A 291 -5.05 20.50 7.54
N SER A 292 -5.52 21.61 6.98
CA SER A 292 -4.91 22.23 5.80
C SER A 292 -3.46 22.67 6.00
N ASP A 293 -3.09 23.10 7.19
CA ASP A 293 -1.72 23.45 7.56
C ASP A 293 -0.81 22.23 7.61
N PHE A 294 -1.31 21.10 8.15
CA PHE A 294 -0.59 19.83 8.15
C PHE A 294 -0.43 19.29 6.72
N ILE A 295 -1.48 19.34 5.91
CA ILE A 295 -1.45 18.95 4.50
C ILE A 295 -0.45 19.80 3.71
N ALA A 296 -0.39 21.11 3.95
CA ALA A 296 0.60 21.99 3.34
C ALA A 296 2.03 21.58 3.72
N ALA A 297 2.29 21.31 5.00
CA ALA A 297 3.60 20.83 5.46
C ALA A 297 3.98 19.47 4.82
N ALA A 298 3.02 18.54 4.75
CA ALA A 298 3.23 17.25 4.11
C ALA A 298 3.52 17.36 2.60
N ALA A 299 2.83 18.27 1.91
CA ALA A 299 3.06 18.55 0.50
C ALA A 299 4.45 19.17 0.25
N HIS A 300 4.90 20.07 1.10
CA HIS A 300 6.27 20.61 1.02
C HIS A 300 7.33 19.51 1.24
N LEU A 301 7.11 18.63 2.21
CA LEU A 301 8.01 17.48 2.44
C LEU A 301 8.01 16.55 1.22
N ARG A 302 6.83 16.19 0.68
CA ARG A 302 6.69 15.39 -0.53
C ARG A 302 7.48 15.96 -1.71
N ARG A 303 7.46 17.28 -1.89
CA ARG A 303 8.19 17.96 -2.97
C ARG A 303 9.69 17.62 -2.97
N THR A 304 10.27 17.31 -1.83
CA THR A 304 11.69 16.92 -1.72
C THR A 304 11.94 15.44 -2.06
N ILE A 305 10.88 14.62 -2.12
CA ILE A 305 10.98 13.17 -2.35
C ILE A 305 10.79 12.84 -3.85
N ASP A 306 9.61 13.21 -4.41
CA ASP A 306 9.21 12.87 -5.78
C ASP A 306 8.69 14.05 -6.60
N ARG A 307 8.74 15.24 -6.04
CA ARG A 307 8.26 16.50 -6.58
C ARG A 307 6.76 16.52 -6.85
N GLN A 308 6.21 15.54 -7.59
CA GLN A 308 4.79 15.39 -7.91
C GLN A 308 4.47 13.95 -8.37
N GLY A 309 3.19 13.61 -8.47
CA GLY A 309 2.73 12.37 -9.07
C GLY A 309 2.63 12.43 -10.59
N ASP A 310 2.05 11.38 -11.18
CA ASP A 310 1.66 11.33 -12.59
C ASP A 310 0.35 12.11 -12.79
N THR A 311 0.46 13.35 -13.26
CA THR A 311 -0.67 14.25 -13.46
C THR A 311 -1.73 13.67 -14.39
N ILE A 312 -1.33 12.93 -15.43
CA ILE A 312 -2.28 12.36 -16.40
C ILE A 312 -3.03 11.20 -15.78
N LEU A 313 -2.34 10.34 -15.04
CA LEU A 313 -2.99 9.24 -14.32
C LEU A 313 -3.92 9.76 -13.22
N GLU A 314 -3.49 10.76 -12.45
CA GLU A 314 -4.31 11.40 -11.42
C GLU A 314 -5.60 11.97 -12.02
N LYS A 315 -5.51 12.67 -13.15
CA LYS A 315 -6.69 13.15 -13.90
C LYS A 315 -7.57 12.03 -14.43
N ALA A 316 -6.98 10.96 -14.96
CA ALA A 316 -7.75 9.81 -15.45
C ALA A 316 -8.56 9.15 -14.33
N ILE A 317 -7.97 9.03 -13.14
CA ILE A 317 -8.66 8.53 -11.95
C ILE A 317 -9.78 9.49 -11.53
N GLY A 318 -9.53 10.80 -11.53
CA GLY A 318 -10.57 11.80 -11.26
C GLY A 318 -11.77 11.63 -12.19
N GLN A 319 -11.55 11.49 -13.50
CA GLN A 319 -12.62 11.23 -14.47
C GLN A 319 -13.33 9.90 -14.23
N MET A 320 -12.61 8.84 -13.81
CA MET A 320 -13.25 7.57 -13.46
C MET A 320 -14.19 7.70 -12.26
N ILE A 321 -13.83 8.51 -11.26
CA ILE A 321 -14.69 8.77 -10.10
C ILE A 321 -15.93 9.56 -10.57
N GLU A 322 -15.73 10.68 -11.26
CA GLU A 322 -16.77 11.59 -11.72
C GLU A 322 -17.79 10.90 -12.66
N GLN A 323 -17.32 10.01 -13.55
CA GLN A 323 -18.18 9.26 -14.49
C GLN A 323 -18.75 7.97 -13.87
N GLY A 324 -18.45 7.67 -12.62
CA GLY A 324 -18.94 6.49 -11.90
C GLY A 324 -18.30 5.16 -12.33
N ASP A 325 -17.21 5.18 -13.11
CA ASP A 325 -16.50 3.97 -13.54
C ASP A 325 -15.88 3.27 -12.34
N LEU A 326 -15.30 4.02 -11.39
CA LEU A 326 -14.70 3.48 -10.18
C LEU A 326 -15.76 2.78 -9.31
N GLN A 327 -16.91 3.42 -9.09
CA GLN A 327 -18.00 2.86 -8.30
C GLN A 327 -18.63 1.62 -8.96
N ARG A 328 -18.73 1.58 -10.31
CA ARG A 328 -19.17 0.38 -11.03
C ARG A 328 -18.21 -0.77 -10.87
N HIS A 329 -16.91 -0.49 -10.96
CA HIS A 329 -15.87 -1.50 -10.72
C HIS A 329 -15.90 -2.00 -9.28
N SER A 330 -15.90 -1.10 -8.28
CA SER A 330 -15.95 -1.45 -6.86
C SER A 330 -17.13 -2.36 -6.54
N ARG A 331 -18.34 -2.07 -7.06
CA ARG A 331 -19.52 -2.95 -6.86
C ARG A 331 -19.36 -4.33 -7.47
N LYS A 332 -18.75 -4.45 -8.66
CA LYS A 332 -18.46 -5.76 -9.27
C LYS A 332 -17.43 -6.54 -8.48
N ALA A 333 -16.35 -5.88 -8.06
CA ALA A 333 -15.31 -6.48 -7.24
C ALA A 333 -15.87 -6.93 -5.87
N LEU A 334 -16.68 -6.09 -5.22
CA LEU A 334 -17.33 -6.41 -3.95
C LEU A 334 -18.18 -7.69 -4.04
N LYS A 335 -19.00 -7.82 -5.08
CA LYS A 335 -19.81 -9.04 -5.30
C LYS A 335 -18.92 -10.28 -5.46
N LEU A 336 -17.91 -10.19 -6.33
CA LEU A 336 -16.99 -11.31 -6.60
C LEU A 336 -16.20 -11.70 -5.34
N TYR A 337 -15.71 -10.71 -4.59
CA TYR A 337 -14.93 -11.00 -3.38
C TYR A 337 -15.81 -11.53 -2.25
N HIS A 338 -17.09 -11.16 -2.19
CA HIS A 338 -18.06 -11.77 -1.28
C HIS A 338 -18.23 -13.28 -1.60
N GLU A 339 -18.46 -13.63 -2.86
CA GLU A 339 -18.57 -15.02 -3.31
C GLU A 339 -17.28 -15.82 -3.02
N ARG A 340 -16.10 -15.22 -3.26
CA ARG A 340 -14.80 -15.83 -2.95
C ARG A 340 -14.56 -16.00 -1.44
N ARG A 341 -14.99 -15.04 -0.62
CA ARG A 341 -14.92 -15.15 0.85
C ARG A 341 -15.72 -16.34 1.33
N ASP A 342 -16.95 -16.48 0.85
CA ASP A 342 -17.86 -17.56 1.30
C ASP A 342 -17.34 -18.93 0.86
N HIS A 343 -16.83 -19.05 -0.36
CA HIS A 343 -16.19 -20.27 -0.83
C HIS A 343 -14.91 -20.59 -0.03
N PHE A 344 -14.06 -19.60 0.22
CA PHE A 344 -12.85 -19.79 1.01
C PHE A 344 -13.17 -20.16 2.46
N HIS A 345 -14.21 -19.56 3.06
CA HIS A 345 -14.74 -19.91 4.37
C HIS A 345 -15.16 -21.38 4.43
N GLN A 346 -15.92 -21.85 3.42
CA GLN A 346 -16.33 -23.25 3.34
C GLN A 346 -15.11 -24.18 3.29
N LEU A 347 -14.12 -23.87 2.43
CA LEU A 347 -12.89 -24.66 2.35
C LEU A 347 -12.10 -24.70 3.66
N LEU A 348 -12.00 -23.55 4.37
CA LEU A 348 -11.36 -23.51 5.71
C LEU A 348 -12.08 -24.42 6.71
N ASN A 349 -13.41 -24.42 6.74
CA ASN A 349 -14.20 -25.27 7.62
C ASN A 349 -14.06 -26.75 7.27
N ASP A 350 -14.19 -27.09 5.98
CA ASP A 350 -14.24 -28.49 5.55
C ASP A 350 -12.87 -29.18 5.68
N HIS A 351 -11.77 -28.44 5.49
CA HIS A 351 -10.43 -29.01 5.41
C HIS A 351 -9.51 -28.68 6.59
N LEU A 352 -9.68 -27.50 7.22
CA LEU A 352 -8.69 -27.00 8.18
C LEU A 352 -9.22 -26.78 9.60
N SER A 353 -10.51 -27.03 9.87
CA SER A 353 -11.15 -26.75 11.17
C SER A 353 -10.49 -27.47 12.37
N GLU A 354 -9.82 -28.61 12.14
CA GLU A 354 -9.07 -29.32 13.19
C GLU A 354 -7.74 -28.66 13.56
N PHE A 355 -7.19 -27.83 12.66
CA PHE A 355 -5.85 -27.27 12.77
C PHE A 355 -5.87 -25.78 13.13
N ILE A 356 -6.93 -25.05 12.74
CA ILE A 356 -7.02 -23.60 12.87
C ILE A 356 -8.31 -23.14 13.52
N SER A 357 -8.27 -21.93 14.07
CA SER A 357 -9.46 -21.18 14.48
C SER A 357 -9.48 -19.82 13.80
N PHE A 358 -10.67 -19.35 13.41
CA PHE A 358 -10.85 -18.06 12.73
C PHE A 358 -12.28 -17.53 12.95
N GLN A 359 -12.47 -16.26 12.61
CA GLN A 359 -13.78 -15.64 12.48
C GLN A 359 -13.99 -15.23 11.01
N VAL A 360 -15.23 -15.30 10.54
CA VAL A 360 -15.57 -14.83 9.19
C VAL A 360 -15.54 -13.31 9.19
N PRO A 361 -14.68 -12.67 8.36
CA PRO A 361 -14.60 -11.23 8.31
C PRO A 361 -15.86 -10.62 7.70
N GLU A 362 -16.37 -9.53 8.29
CA GLU A 362 -17.51 -8.79 7.75
C GLU A 362 -17.15 -7.99 6.50
N GLY A 363 -15.85 -7.81 6.25
CA GLY A 363 -15.30 -7.07 5.11
C GLY A 363 -13.82 -7.36 4.88
N GLY A 364 -13.19 -6.57 4.00
CA GLY A 364 -11.80 -6.74 3.64
C GLY A 364 -11.56 -7.89 2.67
N MET A 365 -10.31 -8.33 2.54
CA MET A 365 -9.87 -9.28 1.50
C MET A 365 -9.11 -10.49 2.07
N ALA A 366 -9.17 -10.72 3.38
CA ALA A 366 -8.42 -11.82 4.02
C ALA A 366 -9.11 -12.31 5.28
N PHE A 367 -8.79 -13.55 5.68
CA PHE A 367 -9.09 -14.13 6.99
C PHE A 367 -7.88 -13.97 7.90
N TRP A 368 -8.12 -13.74 9.19
CA TRP A 368 -7.15 -13.94 10.25
C TRP A 368 -7.35 -15.32 10.84
N VAL A 369 -6.36 -16.19 10.70
CA VAL A 369 -6.43 -17.56 11.21
C VAL A 369 -5.36 -17.78 12.29
N LYS A 370 -5.73 -18.47 13.37
CA LYS A 370 -4.81 -18.88 14.44
C LYS A 370 -4.58 -20.38 14.35
N LEU A 371 -3.33 -20.77 14.32
CA LEU A 371 -2.92 -22.16 14.29
C LEU A 371 -3.06 -22.79 15.69
N ARG A 372 -3.38 -24.06 15.75
CA ARG A 372 -3.35 -24.89 16.96
C ARG A 372 -1.93 -24.83 17.60
N LYS A 373 -1.87 -24.78 18.91
CA LYS A 373 -0.65 -24.44 19.66
C LYS A 373 0.51 -25.44 19.48
N ASP A 374 0.18 -26.69 19.19
CA ASP A 374 1.13 -27.77 18.98
C ASP A 374 1.76 -27.79 17.59
N LEU A 375 1.25 -26.97 16.65
CA LEU A 375 1.72 -26.89 15.27
C LEU A 375 2.56 -25.62 15.02
N ASN A 376 3.44 -25.70 14.02
CA ASN A 376 4.38 -24.63 13.70
C ASN A 376 4.24 -24.13 12.25
N TRP A 377 3.97 -22.84 12.08
CA TRP A 377 3.89 -22.22 10.75
C TRP A 377 5.16 -22.37 9.92
N GLY A 378 6.35 -22.47 10.56
CA GLY A 378 7.62 -22.59 9.86
C GLY A 378 7.74 -23.89 9.10
N THR A 379 7.37 -25.01 9.72
CA THR A 379 7.36 -26.34 9.09
C THR A 379 6.29 -26.40 8.02
N ILE A 380 5.09 -25.90 8.32
CA ILE A 380 3.97 -25.84 7.37
C ILE A 380 4.36 -25.03 6.13
N ALA A 381 4.91 -23.83 6.29
CA ALA A 381 5.33 -22.97 5.17
C ALA A 381 6.39 -23.63 4.30
N LYS A 382 7.34 -24.36 4.89
CA LYS A 382 8.36 -25.11 4.16
C LYS A 382 7.72 -26.22 3.32
N THR A 383 6.81 -27.01 3.90
CA THR A 383 6.09 -28.07 3.19
C THR A 383 5.19 -27.51 2.09
N CYS A 384 4.52 -26.37 2.32
CA CYS A 384 3.76 -25.67 1.29
C CYS A 384 4.65 -25.26 0.12
N LEU A 385 5.82 -24.69 0.38
CA LEU A 385 6.77 -24.24 -0.64
C LEU A 385 7.29 -25.43 -1.48
N GLU A 386 7.56 -26.59 -0.86
CA GLU A 386 7.93 -27.83 -1.55
C GLU A 386 6.81 -28.31 -2.50
N ASN A 387 5.55 -27.93 -2.24
CA ASN A 387 4.39 -28.25 -3.08
C ASN A 387 3.90 -27.03 -3.89
N GLU A 388 4.78 -26.11 -4.21
CA GLU A 388 4.52 -24.92 -5.06
C GLU A 388 3.44 -23.97 -4.52
N LEU A 389 3.24 -23.92 -3.20
CA LEU A 389 2.37 -22.95 -2.54
C LEU A 389 3.20 -22.03 -1.65
N VAL A 390 3.04 -20.72 -1.88
CA VAL A 390 3.59 -19.68 -1.01
C VAL A 390 2.49 -19.19 -0.07
N ILE A 391 2.79 -19.10 1.23
CA ILE A 391 1.91 -18.49 2.24
C ILE A 391 2.61 -17.29 2.87
N PRO A 392 1.87 -16.34 3.49
CA PRO A 392 2.47 -15.17 4.14
C PRO A 392 3.42 -15.56 5.28
N ASP A 393 4.43 -14.71 5.51
CA ASP A 393 5.37 -14.93 6.61
C ASP A 393 4.71 -14.56 7.96
N TRP A 394 4.42 -15.55 8.79
CA TRP A 394 3.78 -15.40 10.11
C TRP A 394 4.59 -14.52 11.06
N LYS A 395 5.91 -14.42 10.90
CA LYS A 395 6.80 -13.59 11.71
C LYS A 395 6.46 -12.10 11.61
N ASN A 396 5.80 -11.71 10.52
CA ASN A 396 5.35 -10.33 10.31
C ASN A 396 4.29 -9.90 11.33
N TYR A 397 3.58 -10.84 11.95
CA TYR A 397 2.43 -10.58 12.80
C TYR A 397 2.73 -10.72 14.29
N ASP A 398 3.84 -11.35 14.66
CA ASP A 398 4.25 -11.57 16.05
C ASP A 398 5.56 -10.85 16.39
N SER A 399 5.68 -9.59 16.00
CA SER A 399 6.87 -8.77 16.23
C SER A 399 7.18 -8.50 17.72
N SER A 400 6.23 -8.81 18.61
CA SER A 400 6.36 -8.65 20.06
C SER A 400 6.62 -9.97 20.80
N ASN A 401 6.77 -11.10 20.10
CA ASN A 401 6.82 -12.44 20.66
C ASN A 401 5.65 -12.74 21.61
N SER A 402 4.47 -12.21 21.31
CA SER A 402 3.26 -12.39 22.11
C SER A 402 2.59 -13.76 21.91
N GLY A 403 3.13 -14.58 20.99
CA GLY A 403 2.69 -15.95 20.78
C GLY A 403 1.29 -16.05 20.15
N HIS A 404 0.92 -15.10 19.31
CA HIS A 404 -0.40 -15.10 18.64
C HIS A 404 -0.61 -16.31 17.74
N ASN A 405 0.47 -16.92 17.24
CA ASN A 405 0.46 -18.06 16.30
C ASN A 405 -0.55 -17.90 15.17
N GLY A 406 -0.67 -16.68 14.65
CA GLY A 406 -1.67 -16.30 13.65
C GLY A 406 -1.03 -15.91 12.32
N ILE A 407 -1.82 -16.07 11.24
CA ILE A 407 -1.45 -15.67 9.88
C ILE A 407 -2.66 -15.03 9.18
N ARG A 408 -2.41 -14.13 8.26
CA ARG A 408 -3.44 -13.52 7.43
C ARG A 408 -3.49 -14.22 6.07
N LEU A 409 -4.64 -14.81 5.71
CA LEU A 409 -4.84 -15.55 4.47
C LEU A 409 -5.77 -14.77 3.54
N GLY A 410 -5.23 -14.24 2.44
CA GLY A 410 -5.97 -13.51 1.41
C GLY A 410 -6.81 -14.44 0.54
N PHE A 411 -8.05 -14.05 0.26
CA PHE A 411 -8.98 -14.81 -0.59
C PHE A 411 -9.34 -14.08 -1.88
N ALA A 412 -9.13 -12.76 -1.93
CA ALA A 412 -9.68 -11.94 -3.02
C ALA A 412 -8.94 -12.11 -4.35
N SER A 413 -7.63 -12.32 -4.32
CA SER A 413 -6.80 -12.50 -5.53
C SER A 413 -6.95 -13.86 -6.18
N LEU A 414 -7.35 -14.89 -5.43
CA LEU A 414 -7.48 -16.27 -5.90
C LEU A 414 -8.88 -16.52 -6.49
N ASN A 415 -8.96 -17.19 -7.66
CA ASN A 415 -10.21 -17.73 -8.14
C ASN A 415 -10.60 -19.01 -7.38
N PHE A 416 -11.81 -19.55 -7.61
CA PHE A 416 -12.32 -20.71 -6.87
C PHE A 416 -11.44 -21.95 -7.00
N GLN A 417 -10.88 -22.22 -8.17
CA GLN A 417 -9.99 -23.36 -8.40
C GLN A 417 -8.64 -23.17 -7.69
N GLU A 418 -8.09 -21.96 -7.75
CA GLU A 418 -6.87 -21.58 -7.05
C GLU A 418 -7.03 -21.69 -5.53
N GLN A 419 -8.19 -21.24 -4.99
CA GLN A 419 -8.53 -21.37 -3.56
C GLN A 419 -8.57 -22.84 -3.14
N THR A 420 -9.30 -23.68 -3.90
CA THR A 420 -9.39 -25.13 -3.60
C THR A 420 -8.02 -25.80 -3.63
N LYS A 421 -7.21 -25.56 -4.69
CA LYS A 421 -5.85 -26.10 -4.78
C LYS A 421 -4.98 -25.66 -3.62
N ALA A 422 -5.01 -24.39 -3.27
CA ALA A 422 -4.20 -23.83 -2.18
C ALA A 422 -4.56 -24.45 -0.82
N ILE A 423 -5.85 -24.58 -0.52
CA ILE A 423 -6.31 -25.16 0.75
C ILE A 423 -5.98 -26.64 0.87
N LEU A 424 -6.09 -27.42 -0.20
CA LEU A 424 -5.71 -28.84 -0.18
C LEU A 424 -4.20 -29.04 0.06
N ILE A 425 -3.35 -28.19 -0.52
CA ILE A 425 -1.91 -28.21 -0.23
C ILE A 425 -1.64 -27.86 1.23
N LEU A 426 -2.32 -26.82 1.75
CA LEU A 426 -2.17 -26.38 3.13
C LEU A 426 -2.66 -27.45 4.13
N GLU A 427 -3.78 -28.13 3.84
CA GLU A 427 -4.29 -29.28 4.60
C GLU A 427 -3.26 -30.40 4.68
N SER A 428 -2.69 -30.81 3.54
CA SER A 428 -1.65 -31.83 3.49
C SER A 428 -0.43 -31.46 4.33
N ALA A 429 -0.01 -30.21 4.28
CA ALA A 429 1.11 -29.70 5.07
C ALA A 429 0.82 -29.72 6.59
N MET A 430 -0.41 -29.36 6.99
CA MET A 430 -0.84 -29.37 8.39
C MET A 430 -0.97 -30.79 8.95
N LYS A 431 -1.53 -31.74 8.15
CA LYS A 431 -1.60 -33.15 8.53
C LYS A 431 -0.21 -33.74 8.77
N LYS A 432 0.72 -33.50 7.83
CA LYS A 432 2.11 -33.96 7.96
C LYS A 432 2.80 -33.41 9.21
N GLU A 433 2.55 -32.14 9.55
CA GLU A 433 3.10 -31.53 10.78
C GLU A 433 2.46 -32.12 12.05
N SER A 434 1.16 -32.44 12.00
CA SER A 434 0.44 -33.02 13.14
C SER A 434 0.81 -34.48 13.45
N GLU A 435 1.40 -35.18 12.49
CA GLU A 435 1.84 -36.59 12.63
C GLU A 435 3.29 -36.70 13.15
N ASN A 436 4.05 -35.59 13.16
CA ASN A 436 5.44 -35.54 13.64
C ASN A 436 5.50 -35.06 15.11
#